data_a0aa94cd700c1d74215c7c2bf5b27f79
#
_entry.id   a0aa94cd700c1d74215c7c2bf5b27f79
#
_cell.length_a   1.000
_cell.length_b   1.000
_cell.length_c   1.000
_cell.angle_alpha   90.00
_cell.angle_beta   90.00
_cell.angle_gamma   90.00
#
_symmetry.space_group_name_H-M   'P 1'
#
loop_
_entity.id
_entity.type
_entity.pdbx_description
1 polymer ?
#
loop_
_entity_poly.entity_id
_entity_poly.type
_entity_poly.pdbx_seq_one_letter_code
_entity_poly.pdbx_strand_id
1 'polypeptide(L)'
;MKTALNRLSRGVLLACALCSAPQAFADTLLPTDVAAAPELSHTALQALRWQPLTPPVDTTITLGPDSQTLAQGDIQGAVAALALPANRGSLEITLSSRLHNKRLYVPNVLVLDQHLRPAAYYPGSYFTYRQPGVMSGDRLEGTLKLTPVLGQQQIYLLIYTTRQDLATTTRMVNPAKAYAAGVGNAVPDIPDPQAAHASQGVLSIQARVERQSGNVMIGGLLPGGDTPADVAVGSPASAAAVAAPATPMLDDTAAYFDRSIRSAVRQGDIDKALRLMNEAERLGSTTARETFIRSVKGKG
;
A
#
# COMPACT_ATOMS: atom_id res chain seq x y z
N MET A 1 51.21 -60.64 -41.95
CA MET A 1 51.75 -59.43 -42.61
C MET A 1 50.74 -58.28 -42.36
N LYS A 2 51.28 -57.24 -41.71
CA LYS A 2 50.88 -55.80 -41.83
C LYS A 2 49.40 -55.43 -41.53
N THR A 3 49.17 -54.97 -40.32
CA THR A 3 49.11 -53.58 -39.84
C THR A 3 47.99 -52.73 -40.44
N ALA A 4 47.09 -52.25 -39.59
CA ALA A 4 46.95 -50.79 -39.39
C ALA A 4 45.98 -50.51 -38.23
N LEU A 5 46.54 -49.85 -37.31
CA LEU A 5 46.00 -49.20 -36.13
C LEU A 5 45.16 -47.99 -36.58
N ASN A 6 43.89 -47.88 -36.14
CA ASN A 6 43.21 -46.63 -36.22
C ASN A 6 42.53 -46.31 -34.89
N ARG A 7 43.14 -45.41 -34.17
CA ARG A 7 42.64 -44.84 -32.91
C ARG A 7 41.52 -43.88 -33.23
N LEU A 8 40.28 -44.18 -32.85
CA LEU A 8 39.22 -43.20 -32.78
C LEU A 8 39.15 -42.66 -31.35
N SER A 9 39.59 -41.44 -31.19
CA SER A 9 39.42 -40.61 -29.99
C SER A 9 37.93 -40.28 -29.81
N ARG A 10 37.34 -40.86 -28.76
CA ARG A 10 35.97 -40.46 -28.32
C ARG A 10 36.08 -39.16 -27.55
N GLY A 11 35.73 -38.06 -28.20
CA GLY A 11 35.46 -36.80 -27.53
C GLY A 11 34.17 -36.88 -26.74
N VAL A 12 34.24 -36.79 -25.41
CA VAL A 12 33.10 -36.63 -24.52
C VAL A 12 32.68 -35.19 -24.59
N LEU A 13 31.61 -34.91 -25.31
CA LEU A 13 30.90 -33.63 -25.26
C LEU A 13 30.05 -33.61 -23.99
N LEU A 14 30.54 -32.91 -22.96
CA LEU A 14 29.79 -32.60 -21.75
C LEU A 14 28.78 -31.47 -22.08
N ALA A 15 27.55 -31.83 -22.39
CA ALA A 15 26.46 -30.89 -22.55
C ALA A 15 26.00 -30.44 -21.15
N CYS A 16 26.43 -29.27 -20.70
CA CYS A 16 25.82 -28.57 -19.56
C CYS A 16 24.43 -28.08 -19.95
N ALA A 17 23.43 -28.88 -19.65
CA ALA A 17 22.05 -28.41 -19.65
C ALA A 17 21.86 -27.43 -18.49
N LEU A 18 21.90 -26.13 -18.79
CA LEU A 18 21.44 -25.09 -17.88
C LEU A 18 19.91 -25.25 -17.72
N CYS A 19 19.49 -25.90 -16.66
CA CYS A 19 18.10 -25.84 -16.18
C CYS A 19 17.85 -24.42 -15.71
N SER A 20 17.37 -23.55 -16.64
CA SER A 20 16.70 -22.32 -16.27
C SER A 20 15.34 -22.69 -15.66
N ALA A 21 15.30 -22.82 -14.34
CA ALA A 21 14.03 -22.85 -13.62
C ALA A 21 13.32 -21.52 -13.90
N PRO A 22 12.04 -21.53 -14.34
CA PRO A 22 11.28 -20.30 -14.38
C PRO A 22 11.17 -19.78 -12.95
N GLN A 23 11.79 -18.64 -12.67
CA GLN A 23 11.50 -17.90 -11.46
C GLN A 23 10.09 -17.37 -11.65
N ALA A 24 9.11 -18.01 -11.00
CA ALA A 24 7.82 -17.42 -10.79
C ALA A 24 8.06 -16.18 -9.91
N PHE A 25 8.13 -15.02 -10.57
CA PHE A 25 7.94 -13.76 -9.86
C PHE A 25 6.51 -13.83 -9.32
N ALA A 26 6.37 -14.00 -8.01
CA ALA A 26 5.12 -13.68 -7.36
C ALA A 26 4.89 -12.19 -7.65
N ASP A 27 3.91 -11.90 -8.50
CA ASP A 27 3.41 -10.54 -8.72
C ASP A 27 2.92 -10.06 -7.35
N THR A 28 3.78 -9.34 -6.65
CA THR A 28 3.39 -8.67 -5.41
C THR A 28 2.49 -7.53 -5.87
N LEU A 29 1.17 -7.75 -5.83
CA LEU A 29 0.18 -6.72 -6.13
C LEU A 29 0.52 -5.51 -5.26
N LEU A 30 0.94 -4.43 -5.91
CA LEU A 30 1.21 -3.19 -5.20
C LEU A 30 -0.11 -2.71 -4.55
N PRO A 31 -0.08 -2.19 -3.31
CA PRO A 31 -1.28 -1.69 -2.64
C PRO A 31 -2.06 -0.63 -3.42
N THR A 32 -1.44 -0.03 -4.43
CA THR A 32 -2.01 0.99 -5.31
C THR A 32 -2.62 0.44 -6.60
N ASP A 33 -2.57 -0.87 -6.84
CA ASP A 33 -3.15 -1.46 -8.04
C ASP A 33 -4.67 -1.52 -7.93
N VAL A 34 -5.30 -0.40 -8.28
CA VAL A 34 -6.75 -0.25 -8.30
C VAL A 34 -7.40 -1.08 -9.40
N ALA A 35 -6.66 -1.47 -10.44
CA ALA A 35 -7.19 -2.26 -11.54
C ALA A 35 -7.59 -3.68 -11.11
N ALA A 36 -6.99 -4.19 -10.02
CA ALA A 36 -7.36 -5.47 -9.43
C ALA A 36 -8.58 -5.39 -8.51
N ALA A 37 -9.09 -4.20 -8.18
CA ALA A 37 -10.27 -4.02 -7.36
C ALA A 37 -11.54 -4.37 -8.15
N PRO A 38 -12.60 -4.88 -7.49
CA PRO A 38 -13.88 -5.10 -8.15
C PRO A 38 -14.48 -3.77 -8.62
N GLU A 39 -15.08 -3.79 -9.80
CA GLU A 39 -15.85 -2.67 -10.32
C GLU A 39 -17.12 -2.50 -9.48
N LEU A 40 -17.24 -1.36 -8.80
CA LEU A 40 -18.39 -1.02 -7.97
C LEU A 40 -19.15 0.16 -8.56
N SER A 41 -20.48 0.05 -8.61
CA SER A 41 -21.28 1.17 -9.05
C SER A 41 -21.29 2.28 -7.99
N HIS A 42 -21.20 3.53 -8.45
CA HIS A 42 -21.22 4.69 -7.58
C HIS A 42 -22.51 4.75 -6.74
N THR A 43 -23.65 4.34 -7.31
CA THR A 43 -24.95 4.26 -6.61
C THR A 43 -24.88 3.28 -5.44
N ALA A 44 -24.24 2.12 -5.62
CA ALA A 44 -24.11 1.15 -4.54
C ALA A 44 -23.19 1.66 -3.41
N LEU A 45 -22.12 2.37 -3.75
CA LEU A 45 -21.25 3.00 -2.76
C LEU A 45 -21.97 4.11 -1.97
N GLN A 46 -22.82 4.90 -2.64
CA GLN A 46 -23.64 5.91 -1.99
C GLN A 46 -24.72 5.33 -1.06
N ALA A 47 -25.22 4.14 -1.35
CA ALA A 47 -26.21 3.46 -0.54
C ALA A 47 -25.64 2.88 0.77
N LEU A 48 -24.31 2.77 0.90
CA LEU A 48 -23.66 2.26 2.11
C LEU A 48 -23.76 3.27 3.26
N ARG A 49 -23.93 2.75 4.46
CA ARG A 49 -23.87 3.55 5.70
C ARG A 49 -22.40 3.68 6.12
N TRP A 50 -21.80 4.81 5.84
CA TRP A 50 -20.43 5.13 6.17
C TRP A 50 -20.31 5.53 7.64
N GLN A 51 -19.64 4.69 8.44
CA GLN A 51 -19.39 4.96 9.85
C GLN A 51 -18.22 5.93 10.00
N PRO A 52 -18.40 7.10 10.61
CA PRO A 52 -17.30 8.03 10.81
C PRO A 52 -16.33 7.51 11.88
N LEU A 53 -15.04 7.57 11.60
CA LEU A 53 -13.96 7.32 12.53
C LEU A 53 -13.04 8.54 12.61
N THR A 54 -12.76 9.00 13.82
CA THR A 54 -11.87 10.16 14.04
C THR A 54 -10.57 9.70 14.70
N PRO A 55 -9.44 9.69 13.98
CA PRO A 55 -8.15 9.40 14.57
C PRO A 55 -7.71 10.43 15.64
N PRO A 56 -7.03 10.01 16.73
CA PRO A 56 -6.63 8.64 17.00
C PRO A 56 -7.80 7.79 17.48
N VAL A 57 -7.93 6.58 16.95
CA VAL A 57 -9.00 5.65 17.33
C VAL A 57 -8.48 4.22 17.38
N ASP A 58 -8.95 3.48 18.36
CA ASP A 58 -8.80 2.02 18.48
C ASP A 58 -10.19 1.45 18.74
N THR A 59 -10.71 0.70 17.78
CA THR A 59 -12.07 0.20 17.83
C THR A 59 -12.19 -1.21 17.25
N THR A 60 -13.25 -1.90 17.66
CA THR A 60 -13.58 -3.23 17.15
C THR A 60 -14.92 -3.18 16.44
N ILE A 61 -14.99 -3.74 15.24
CA ILE A 61 -16.19 -3.85 14.44
C ILE A 61 -16.53 -5.32 14.30
N THR A 62 -17.73 -5.69 14.72
CA THR A 62 -18.26 -7.05 14.53
C THR A 62 -19.07 -7.08 13.23
N LEU A 63 -18.62 -7.91 12.29
CA LEU A 63 -19.31 -8.22 11.05
C LEU A 63 -20.18 -9.46 11.29
N GLY A 64 -21.46 -9.25 11.46
CA GLY A 64 -22.46 -10.27 11.78
C GLY A 64 -23.60 -10.34 10.75
N PRO A 65 -24.66 -11.08 11.06
CA PRO A 65 -25.82 -11.21 10.18
C PRO A 65 -26.54 -9.88 9.89
N ASP A 66 -26.51 -8.95 10.87
CA ASP A 66 -27.18 -7.65 10.79
C ASP A 66 -26.30 -6.56 10.15
N SER A 67 -25.05 -6.91 9.81
CA SER A 67 -24.15 -5.98 9.14
C SER A 67 -24.61 -5.73 7.71
N GLN A 68 -24.29 -4.53 7.20
CA GLN A 68 -24.57 -4.23 5.80
C GLN A 68 -23.81 -5.17 4.86
N THR A 69 -24.39 -5.44 3.71
CA THR A 69 -23.83 -6.28 2.66
C THR A 69 -23.76 -5.53 1.34
N LEU A 70 -22.85 -5.95 0.48
CA LEU A 70 -22.71 -5.40 -0.87
C LEU A 70 -22.57 -6.58 -1.84
N ALA A 71 -23.62 -6.83 -2.61
CA ALA A 71 -23.65 -7.95 -3.58
C ALA A 71 -23.27 -7.42 -4.97
N GLN A 72 -21.99 -7.07 -5.15
CA GLN A 72 -21.44 -6.64 -6.44
C GLN A 72 -20.12 -7.33 -6.75
N GLY A 73 -19.92 -7.75 -7.99
CA GLY A 73 -18.73 -8.45 -8.41
C GLY A 73 -18.51 -9.75 -7.62
N ASP A 74 -17.32 -9.90 -7.08
CA ASP A 74 -16.93 -11.06 -6.26
C ASP A 74 -17.10 -10.83 -4.74
N ILE A 75 -17.61 -9.67 -4.33
CA ILE A 75 -17.86 -9.35 -2.92
C ILE A 75 -18.94 -10.25 -2.34
N GLN A 76 -18.68 -10.80 -1.16
CA GLN A 76 -19.63 -11.67 -0.47
C GLN A 76 -19.61 -11.47 1.03
N GLY A 77 -20.80 -11.51 1.64
CA GLY A 77 -20.96 -11.44 3.10
C GLY A 77 -21.03 -10.01 3.63
N ALA A 78 -20.74 -9.87 4.91
CA ALA A 78 -20.80 -8.62 5.61
C ALA A 78 -19.66 -7.68 5.22
N VAL A 79 -19.93 -6.38 5.12
CA VAL A 79 -18.94 -5.35 4.80
C VAL A 79 -18.91 -4.27 5.90
N ALA A 80 -17.73 -3.65 6.08
CA ALA A 80 -17.60 -2.43 6.86
C ALA A 80 -17.30 -1.26 5.94
N ALA A 81 -18.05 -0.17 6.08
CA ALA A 81 -17.89 1.07 5.35
C ALA A 81 -17.52 2.19 6.34
N LEU A 82 -16.31 2.72 6.23
CA LEU A 82 -15.73 3.65 7.19
C LEU A 82 -15.36 4.95 6.50
N ALA A 83 -15.57 6.08 7.19
CA ALA A 83 -15.24 7.40 6.72
C ALA A 83 -14.23 8.06 7.68
N LEU A 84 -13.09 8.53 7.18
CA LEU A 84 -12.03 9.15 7.97
C LEU A 84 -11.74 10.56 7.46
N PRO A 85 -11.42 11.51 8.36
CA PRO A 85 -10.99 12.84 7.95
C PRO A 85 -9.64 12.76 7.22
N ALA A 86 -9.54 13.48 6.11
CA ALA A 86 -8.36 13.49 5.24
C ALA A 86 -7.56 14.81 5.31
N ASN A 87 -8.00 15.76 6.13
CA ASN A 87 -7.43 17.11 6.25
C ASN A 87 -6.47 17.28 7.45
N ARG A 88 -6.02 16.18 8.05
CA ARG A 88 -5.18 16.21 9.27
C ARG A 88 -3.76 15.64 9.06
N GLY A 89 -3.39 15.35 7.82
CA GLY A 89 -2.10 14.73 7.46
C GLY A 89 -2.23 13.26 7.07
N SER A 90 -1.09 12.59 6.95
CA SER A 90 -1.03 11.17 6.63
C SER A 90 -1.65 10.32 7.72
N LEU A 91 -2.28 9.22 7.32
CA LEU A 91 -2.95 8.29 8.21
C LEU A 91 -2.23 6.94 8.20
N GLU A 92 -1.95 6.41 9.37
CA GLU A 92 -1.55 5.03 9.57
C GLU A 92 -2.72 4.25 10.14
N ILE A 93 -3.14 3.20 9.43
CA ILE A 93 -4.31 2.39 9.80
C ILE A 93 -3.89 0.93 9.89
N THR A 94 -3.85 0.38 11.07
CA THR A 94 -3.64 -1.05 11.29
C THR A 94 -5.00 -1.74 11.36
N LEU A 95 -5.23 -2.66 10.45
CA LEU A 95 -6.42 -3.49 10.39
C LEU A 95 -6.06 -4.93 10.74
N SER A 96 -6.74 -5.49 11.74
CA SER A 96 -6.60 -6.88 12.15
C SER A 96 -7.93 -7.60 12.07
N SER A 97 -7.95 -8.80 11.49
CA SER A 97 -9.08 -9.73 11.54
C SER A 97 -8.76 -10.86 12.49
N ARG A 98 -9.54 -11.00 13.55
CA ARG A 98 -9.29 -11.98 14.64
C ARG A 98 -9.84 -13.34 14.29
N LEU A 99 -9.07 -14.39 14.62
CA LEU A 99 -9.57 -15.76 14.59
C LEU A 99 -10.70 -15.93 15.62
N HIS A 100 -11.83 -16.41 15.16
CA HIS A 100 -12.96 -16.78 16.02
C HIS A 100 -13.53 -18.13 15.60
N ASN A 101 -13.64 -19.08 16.52
CA ASN A 101 -14.17 -20.42 16.25
C ASN A 101 -13.52 -21.12 15.04
N LYS A 102 -12.19 -21.05 14.92
CA LYS A 102 -11.40 -21.56 13.78
C LYS A 102 -11.77 -20.95 12.42
N ARG A 103 -12.36 -19.77 12.42
CA ARG A 103 -12.74 -19.01 11.24
C ARG A 103 -12.08 -17.66 11.23
N LEU A 104 -11.70 -17.20 10.04
CA LEU A 104 -11.11 -15.89 9.79
C LEU A 104 -11.90 -15.15 8.71
N TYR A 105 -12.19 -13.90 8.94
CA TYR A 105 -12.64 -13.01 7.89
C TYR A 105 -11.39 -12.47 7.15
N VAL A 106 -11.29 -12.70 5.85
CA VAL A 106 -10.18 -12.17 5.04
C VAL A 106 -10.57 -10.79 4.53
N PRO A 107 -9.96 -9.73 5.06
CA PRO A 107 -10.31 -8.39 4.62
C PRO A 107 -9.63 -8.06 3.29
N ASN A 108 -10.38 -7.54 2.33
CA ASN A 108 -9.91 -6.72 1.23
C ASN A 108 -10.30 -5.28 1.55
N VAL A 109 -9.45 -4.32 1.27
CA VAL A 109 -9.73 -2.91 1.55
C VAL A 109 -9.65 -2.09 0.27
N LEU A 110 -10.77 -1.50 -0.11
CA LEU A 110 -10.82 -0.50 -1.16
C LEU A 110 -10.84 0.88 -0.52
N VAL A 111 -9.84 1.68 -0.82
CA VAL A 111 -9.73 3.07 -0.39
C VAL A 111 -10.34 3.95 -1.47
N LEU A 112 -11.24 4.83 -1.06
CA LEU A 112 -11.93 5.75 -1.96
C LEU A 112 -11.63 7.20 -1.56
N ASP A 113 -11.58 8.08 -2.55
CA ASP A 113 -11.48 9.53 -2.33
C ASP A 113 -12.80 10.14 -1.83
N GLN A 114 -12.83 11.44 -1.59
CA GLN A 114 -14.03 12.16 -1.14
C GLN A 114 -15.22 12.11 -2.11
N HIS A 115 -14.99 11.70 -3.37
CA HIS A 115 -16.01 11.51 -4.39
C HIS A 115 -16.37 10.05 -4.62
N LEU A 116 -15.98 9.16 -3.69
CA LEU A 116 -16.16 7.70 -3.76
C LEU A 116 -15.49 7.06 -5.00
N ARG A 117 -14.42 7.65 -5.51
CA ARG A 117 -13.64 7.07 -6.60
C ARG A 117 -12.50 6.21 -6.03
N PRO A 118 -12.24 5.05 -6.61
CA PRO A 118 -11.13 4.19 -6.19
C PRO A 118 -9.78 4.92 -6.22
N ALA A 119 -9.03 4.83 -5.13
CA ALA A 119 -7.73 5.47 -4.98
C ALA A 119 -6.62 4.48 -4.63
N ALA A 120 -6.92 3.42 -3.87
CA ALA A 120 -6.01 2.33 -3.58
C ALA A 120 -6.77 1.04 -3.28
N TYR A 121 -6.11 -0.08 -3.50
CA TYR A 121 -6.67 -1.40 -3.20
C TYR A 121 -5.65 -2.25 -2.45
N TYR A 122 -6.10 -2.88 -1.39
CA TYR A 122 -5.33 -3.83 -0.59
C TYR A 122 -6.06 -5.18 -0.63
N PRO A 123 -5.57 -6.15 -1.39
CA PRO A 123 -6.19 -7.47 -1.51
C PRO A 123 -6.08 -8.27 -0.21
N GLY A 124 -6.86 -9.34 -0.07
CA GLY A 124 -6.81 -10.23 1.09
C GLY A 124 -5.42 -10.81 1.36
N SER A 125 -4.61 -11.01 0.33
CA SER A 125 -3.22 -11.47 0.42
C SER A 125 -2.27 -10.45 1.08
N TYR A 126 -2.63 -9.18 1.13
CA TYR A 126 -1.87 -8.14 1.83
C TYR A 126 -1.88 -8.36 3.35
N PHE A 127 -2.94 -8.95 3.89
CA PHE A 127 -3.12 -9.19 5.31
C PHE A 127 -2.49 -10.52 5.70
N THR A 128 -1.34 -10.45 6.37
CA THR A 128 -0.54 -11.63 6.72
C THR A 128 -0.98 -12.22 8.06
N TYR A 129 -0.85 -13.54 8.19
CA TYR A 129 -1.10 -14.22 9.44
C TYR A 129 -0.09 -13.80 10.52
N ARG A 130 -0.61 -13.45 11.67
CA ARG A 130 0.15 -13.18 12.90
C ARG A 130 -0.24 -14.20 13.95
N GLN A 131 0.75 -14.93 14.44
CA GLN A 131 0.54 -15.89 15.55
C GLN A 131 0.19 -15.16 16.85
N PRO A 132 -0.40 -15.90 17.83
CA PRO A 132 -0.76 -15.29 19.11
C PRO A 132 0.46 -14.72 19.81
N GLY A 133 0.29 -13.53 20.39
CA GLY A 133 1.24 -12.91 21.31
C GLY A 133 0.71 -12.93 22.74
N VAL A 134 1.42 -12.24 23.65
CA VAL A 134 1.05 -12.19 25.08
C VAL A 134 -0.36 -11.64 25.30
N MET A 135 -0.77 -10.66 24.48
CA MET A 135 -2.06 -9.94 24.62
C MET A 135 -2.98 -10.10 23.41
N SER A 136 -2.61 -10.91 22.43
CA SER A 136 -3.34 -11.03 21.17
C SER A 136 -3.43 -12.47 20.71
N GLY A 137 -4.59 -12.86 20.18
CA GLY A 137 -4.79 -14.16 19.53
C GLY A 137 -4.31 -14.19 18.08
N ASP A 138 -4.52 -15.35 17.45
CA ASP A 138 -4.32 -15.53 16.02
C ASP A 138 -5.15 -14.52 15.22
N ARG A 139 -4.52 -13.92 14.18
CA ARG A 139 -5.18 -12.91 13.35
C ARG A 139 -4.51 -12.76 11.99
N LEU A 140 -5.25 -12.22 11.04
CA LEU A 140 -4.66 -11.57 9.85
C LEU A 140 -4.46 -10.10 10.19
N GLU A 141 -3.34 -9.51 9.75
CA GLU A 141 -3.02 -8.12 10.05
C GLU A 141 -2.29 -7.46 8.89
N GLY A 142 -2.63 -6.20 8.62
CA GLY A 142 -1.96 -5.34 7.67
C GLY A 142 -2.03 -3.88 8.12
N THR A 143 -1.03 -3.09 7.74
CA THR A 143 -0.98 -1.66 8.05
C THR A 143 -1.00 -0.86 6.75
N LEU A 144 -2.01 0.00 6.62
CA LEU A 144 -2.19 0.90 5.49
C LEU A 144 -1.62 2.26 5.87
N LYS A 145 -0.76 2.80 5.03
CA LYS A 145 -0.29 4.18 5.12
C LYS A 145 -0.90 4.99 3.98
N LEU A 146 -1.71 5.95 4.34
CA LEU A 146 -2.50 6.73 3.39
C LEU A 146 -2.13 8.21 3.52
N THR A 147 -1.68 8.80 2.42
CA THR A 147 -1.38 10.24 2.36
C THR A 147 -2.40 10.92 1.47
N PRO A 148 -3.44 11.56 2.07
CA PRO A 148 -4.42 12.30 1.31
C PRO A 148 -3.76 13.47 0.56
N VAL A 149 -4.13 13.67 -0.71
CA VAL A 149 -3.67 14.84 -1.47
C VAL A 149 -4.34 16.12 -0.93
N LEU A 150 -3.69 17.24 -1.14
CA LEU A 150 -4.21 18.55 -0.71
C LEU A 150 -5.62 18.78 -1.25
N GLY A 151 -6.51 19.26 -0.37
CA GLY A 151 -7.92 19.52 -0.70
C GLY A 151 -8.87 18.37 -0.38
N GLN A 152 -8.37 17.17 -0.08
CA GLN A 152 -9.21 16.09 0.41
C GLN A 152 -9.69 16.39 1.83
N GLN A 153 -10.99 16.34 2.04
CA GLN A 153 -11.61 16.51 3.36
C GLN A 153 -11.89 15.17 4.02
N GLN A 154 -12.15 14.13 3.19
CA GLN A 154 -12.56 12.83 3.66
C GLN A 154 -12.02 11.73 2.72
N ILE A 155 -11.69 10.58 3.30
CA ILE A 155 -11.44 9.33 2.58
C ILE A 155 -12.36 8.26 3.14
N TYR A 156 -12.61 7.25 2.32
CA TYR A 156 -13.48 6.16 2.68
C TYR A 156 -12.74 4.82 2.57
N LEU A 157 -13.00 3.92 3.49
CA LEU A 157 -12.49 2.55 3.48
C LEU A 157 -13.66 1.58 3.39
N LEU A 158 -13.75 0.85 2.30
CA LEU A 158 -14.67 -0.27 2.16
C LEU A 158 -13.91 -1.56 2.43
N ILE A 159 -14.29 -2.24 3.52
CA ILE A 159 -13.68 -3.51 3.93
C ILE A 159 -14.67 -4.63 3.63
N TYR A 160 -14.24 -5.60 2.85
CA TYR A 160 -15.08 -6.71 2.38
C TYR A 160 -14.26 -7.99 2.22
N THR A 161 -14.91 -9.12 2.04
CA THR A 161 -14.29 -10.38 1.62
C THR A 161 -14.85 -10.82 0.27
N THR A 162 -14.11 -11.64 -0.45
CA THR A 162 -14.50 -12.12 -1.78
C THR A 162 -14.92 -13.58 -1.74
N ARG A 163 -15.63 -14.01 -2.76
CA ARG A 163 -15.97 -15.43 -2.96
C ARG A 163 -14.71 -16.28 -3.12
N GLN A 164 -13.69 -15.72 -3.78
CA GLN A 164 -12.39 -16.36 -3.94
C GLN A 164 -11.72 -16.57 -2.58
N ASP A 165 -11.69 -15.54 -1.70
CA ASP A 165 -11.13 -15.67 -0.36
C ASP A 165 -11.86 -16.75 0.44
N LEU A 166 -13.20 -16.78 0.39
CA LEU A 166 -14.01 -17.75 1.11
C LEU A 166 -13.79 -19.20 0.69
N ALA A 167 -13.25 -19.43 -0.51
CA ALA A 167 -12.90 -20.77 -1.02
C ALA A 167 -11.54 -21.27 -0.52
N THR A 168 -10.79 -20.46 0.22
CA THR A 168 -9.44 -20.77 0.68
C THR A 168 -9.36 -20.87 2.21
N THR A 169 -8.18 -21.18 2.74
CA THR A 169 -7.92 -21.30 4.19
C THR A 169 -6.60 -20.62 4.53
N THR A 170 -6.47 -20.23 5.80
CA THR A 170 -5.20 -19.73 6.35
C THR A 170 -4.54 -20.80 7.21
N ARG A 171 -3.29 -21.16 6.87
CA ARG A 171 -2.47 -22.02 7.71
C ARG A 171 -2.01 -21.24 8.95
N MET A 172 -2.24 -21.84 10.13
CA MET A 172 -1.86 -21.25 11.42
C MET A 172 -0.69 -22.04 12.02
N VAL A 173 0.04 -21.44 12.94
CA VAL A 173 1.06 -22.14 13.70
C VAL A 173 0.39 -23.02 14.78
N ASN A 174 0.79 -24.30 14.85
CA ASN A 174 0.29 -25.17 15.92
C ASN A 174 0.78 -24.65 17.29
N PRO A 175 -0.10 -24.50 18.28
CA PRO A 175 0.26 -23.98 19.61
C PRO A 175 1.43 -24.72 20.28
N ALA A 176 1.54 -26.04 20.09
CA ALA A 176 2.65 -26.80 20.64
C ALA A 176 3.99 -26.47 19.96
N LYS A 177 3.98 -26.16 18.65
CA LYS A 177 5.16 -25.66 17.93
C LYS A 177 5.56 -24.28 18.41
N ALA A 178 4.59 -23.38 18.55
CA ALA A 178 4.82 -22.03 19.05
C ALA A 178 5.41 -22.05 20.47
N TYR A 179 4.86 -22.88 21.33
CA TYR A 179 5.38 -23.08 22.69
C TYR A 179 6.83 -23.63 22.69
N ALA A 180 7.08 -24.72 21.96
CA ALA A 180 8.42 -25.32 21.88
C ALA A 180 9.46 -24.31 21.39
N ALA A 181 9.13 -23.56 20.33
CA ALA A 181 10.00 -22.50 19.80
C ALA A 181 10.23 -21.37 20.83
N GLY A 182 9.19 -20.98 21.57
CA GLY A 182 9.27 -19.91 22.58
C GLY A 182 10.16 -20.25 23.79
N VAL A 183 10.24 -21.54 24.15
CA VAL A 183 11.08 -22.01 25.28
C VAL A 183 12.41 -22.62 24.82
N GLY A 184 12.72 -22.55 23.51
CA GLY A 184 13.98 -23.07 22.96
C GLY A 184 14.07 -24.62 22.88
N ASN A 185 12.93 -25.30 22.94
CA ASN A 185 12.85 -26.75 22.77
C ASN A 185 12.80 -27.15 21.29
N ALA A 186 13.11 -28.43 21.00
CA ALA A 186 12.92 -28.99 19.68
C ALA A 186 11.46 -28.86 19.23
N VAL A 187 11.23 -28.26 18.05
CA VAL A 187 9.89 -28.07 17.51
C VAL A 187 9.34 -29.42 17.02
N PRO A 188 8.19 -29.89 17.53
CA PRO A 188 7.64 -31.18 17.14
C PRO A 188 7.14 -31.16 15.68
N ASP A 189 7.33 -32.28 14.97
CA ASP A 189 6.80 -32.47 13.62
C ASP A 189 5.33 -32.93 13.68
N ILE A 190 4.45 -31.97 13.86
CA ILE A 190 2.99 -32.14 13.89
C ILE A 190 2.34 -31.19 12.88
N PRO A 191 1.18 -31.53 12.31
CA PRO A 191 0.53 -30.67 11.32
C PRO A 191 0.07 -29.33 11.93
N ASP A 192 0.16 -28.30 11.14
CA ASP A 192 -0.37 -26.99 11.46
C ASP A 192 -1.88 -26.93 11.18
N PRO A 193 -2.70 -26.35 12.07
CA PRO A 193 -4.11 -26.25 11.83
C PRO A 193 -4.43 -25.25 10.72
N GLN A 194 -5.59 -25.43 10.09
CA GLN A 194 -6.11 -24.55 9.05
C GLN A 194 -7.34 -23.80 9.60
N ALA A 195 -7.37 -22.48 9.39
CA ALA A 195 -8.56 -21.68 9.65
C ALA A 195 -9.36 -21.54 8.36
N ALA A 196 -10.63 -21.93 8.39
CA ALA A 196 -11.54 -21.68 7.28
C ALA A 196 -11.88 -20.18 7.20
N HIS A 197 -11.99 -19.66 5.99
CA HIS A 197 -12.42 -18.28 5.79
C HIS A 197 -13.93 -18.14 5.95
N ALA A 198 -14.39 -16.99 6.40
CA ALA A 198 -15.79 -16.73 6.71
C ALA A 198 -16.25 -15.36 6.19
N SER A 199 -17.53 -15.29 5.85
CA SER A 199 -18.19 -14.06 5.39
C SER A 199 -18.55 -13.09 6.54
N GLN A 200 -18.27 -13.49 7.77
CA GLN A 200 -18.48 -12.73 9.00
C GLN A 200 -17.23 -12.83 9.88
N GLY A 201 -17.02 -11.87 10.77
CA GLY A 201 -15.86 -11.88 11.66
C GLY A 201 -15.75 -10.66 12.54
N VAL A 202 -14.62 -10.54 13.21
CA VAL A 202 -14.33 -9.42 14.11
C VAL A 202 -13.08 -8.71 13.61
N LEU A 203 -13.24 -7.44 13.28
CA LEU A 203 -12.17 -6.56 12.83
C LEU A 203 -11.75 -5.63 13.96
N SER A 204 -10.46 -5.46 14.18
CA SER A 204 -9.89 -4.44 15.05
C SER A 204 -9.19 -3.40 14.19
N ILE A 205 -9.49 -2.13 14.41
CA ILE A 205 -9.00 -1.02 13.61
C ILE A 205 -8.34 -0.02 14.53
N GLN A 206 -7.05 0.22 14.30
CA GLN A 206 -6.30 1.30 14.94
C GLN A 206 -5.94 2.31 13.87
N ALA A 207 -6.41 3.55 14.00
CA ALA A 207 -6.08 4.61 13.08
C ALA A 207 -5.41 5.77 13.83
N ARG A 208 -4.28 6.25 13.29
CA ARG A 208 -3.49 7.37 13.83
C ARG A 208 -3.18 8.35 12.71
N VAL A 209 -3.06 9.62 13.08
CA VAL A 209 -2.49 10.65 12.21
C VAL A 209 -0.97 10.58 12.39
N GLU A 210 -0.24 10.32 11.31
CA GLU A 210 1.21 10.51 11.32
C GLU A 210 1.48 12.01 11.45
N ARG A 211 2.00 12.40 12.58
CA ARG A 211 2.60 13.73 12.69
C ARG A 211 3.90 13.69 11.90
N GLN A 212 4.01 14.52 10.90
CA GLN A 212 5.32 14.87 10.34
C GLN A 212 6.10 15.58 11.44
N SER A 213 6.61 14.82 12.37
CA SER A 213 7.68 15.30 13.23
C SER A 213 8.90 15.38 12.33
N GLY A 214 9.37 16.58 12.05
CA GLY A 214 10.64 16.84 11.41
C GLY A 214 11.82 16.37 12.28
N ASN A 215 11.76 15.17 12.77
CA ASN A 215 12.87 14.46 13.36
C ASN A 215 13.61 13.72 12.26
N VAL A 216 14.69 14.35 11.79
CA VAL A 216 15.79 13.65 11.16
C VAL A 216 16.21 12.55 12.12
N MET A 217 15.89 11.31 11.84
CA MET A 217 16.46 10.17 12.55
C MET A 217 17.94 10.09 12.18
N ILE A 218 18.77 10.69 13.04
CA ILE A 218 20.22 10.53 13.00
C ILE A 218 20.54 9.22 13.73
N GLY A 219 20.92 8.20 12.98
CA GLY A 219 21.57 7.00 13.50
C GLY A 219 20.65 5.95 14.11
N GLY A 220 20.19 5.05 13.28
CA GLY A 220 19.54 3.81 13.67
C GLY A 220 19.59 2.81 12.53
N LEU A 221 20.73 2.15 12.35
CA LEU A 221 20.82 0.92 11.59
C LEU A 221 20.07 -0.17 12.37
N LEU A 222 18.81 -0.38 12.06
CA LEU A 222 18.10 -1.61 12.40
C LEU A 222 17.80 -2.37 11.12
N PRO A 223 18.16 -3.66 11.04
CA PRO A 223 17.92 -4.45 9.85
C PRO A 223 16.45 -4.81 9.74
N GLY A 224 15.85 -4.49 8.57
CA GLY A 224 14.78 -5.24 7.94
C GLY A 224 13.48 -5.39 8.72
N GLY A 225 12.70 -4.32 8.82
CA GLY A 225 11.25 -4.43 8.98
C GLY A 225 10.62 -3.96 7.68
N ASP A 226 9.73 -4.76 7.08
CA ASP A 226 8.91 -4.34 5.95
C ASP A 226 8.07 -3.13 6.36
N THR A 227 8.57 -1.94 6.05
CA THR A 227 7.81 -0.70 6.28
C THR A 227 6.76 -0.61 5.17
N PRO A 228 5.46 -0.57 5.51
CA PRO A 228 4.41 -0.42 4.49
C PRO A 228 4.65 0.84 3.65
N ALA A 229 4.47 0.72 2.33
CA ALA A 229 4.58 1.87 1.44
C ALA A 229 3.46 2.89 1.70
N ASP A 230 3.79 4.18 1.68
CA ASP A 230 2.80 5.25 1.72
C ASP A 230 2.00 5.29 0.42
N VAL A 231 0.67 5.33 0.54
CA VAL A 231 -0.26 5.41 -0.60
C VAL A 231 -0.93 6.77 -0.62
N ALA A 232 -0.76 7.50 -1.71
CA ALA A 232 -1.48 8.75 -1.94
C ALA A 232 -2.95 8.47 -2.29
N VAL A 233 -3.86 9.04 -1.50
CA VAL A 233 -5.31 8.90 -1.69
C VAL A 233 -5.89 10.14 -2.33
N GLY A 234 -6.56 9.96 -3.43
CA GLY A 234 -7.20 11.00 -4.21
C GLY A 234 -6.54 11.21 -5.57
N SER A 235 -7.32 11.76 -6.49
CA SER A 235 -6.85 12.07 -7.83
C SER A 235 -6.34 13.51 -7.88
N PRO A 236 -5.25 13.81 -8.62
CA PRO A 236 -4.81 15.18 -8.86
C PRO A 236 -5.89 16.07 -9.46
N ALA A 237 -6.77 15.51 -10.29
CA ALA A 237 -7.93 16.24 -10.85
C ALA A 237 -8.96 16.61 -9.77
N SER A 238 -9.07 15.83 -8.69
CA SER A 238 -9.94 16.15 -7.55
C SER A 238 -9.36 17.29 -6.70
N ALA A 239 -8.05 17.36 -6.59
CA ALA A 239 -7.37 18.46 -5.88
C ALA A 239 -7.51 19.79 -6.65
N ALA A 240 -7.48 19.76 -7.98
CA ALA A 240 -7.62 20.95 -8.81
C ALA A 240 -9.02 21.61 -8.69
N ALA A 241 -10.05 20.83 -8.35
CA ALA A 241 -11.43 21.37 -8.18
C ALA A 241 -11.61 22.13 -6.85
N VAL A 242 -10.68 22.02 -5.91
CA VAL A 242 -10.75 22.65 -4.56
C VAL A 242 -9.56 23.58 -4.32
N ALA A 243 -8.67 23.76 -5.30
CA ALA A 243 -7.62 24.75 -5.20
C ALA A 243 -8.27 26.13 -5.05
N ALA A 244 -8.29 26.66 -3.83
CA ALA A 244 -8.47 28.10 -3.63
C ALA A 244 -7.49 28.83 -4.56
N PRO A 245 -7.86 29.97 -5.15
CA PRO A 245 -6.97 30.71 -6.02
C PRO A 245 -5.63 30.87 -5.30
N ALA A 246 -4.57 30.35 -5.91
CA ALA A 246 -3.22 30.48 -5.36
C ALA A 246 -3.00 31.97 -5.13
N THR A 247 -2.75 32.36 -3.89
CA THR A 247 -2.37 33.73 -3.59
C THR A 247 -1.14 34.04 -4.45
N PRO A 248 -1.17 35.05 -5.31
CA PRO A 248 -0.03 35.34 -6.18
C PRO A 248 1.22 35.49 -5.34
N MET A 249 2.31 34.85 -5.78
CA MET A 249 3.61 35.00 -5.15
C MET A 249 4.00 36.49 -5.15
N LEU A 250 4.59 36.96 -4.07
CA LEU A 250 5.16 38.31 -3.98
C LEU A 250 6.18 38.51 -5.11
N ASP A 251 6.14 39.65 -5.80
CA ASP A 251 7.00 39.97 -6.94
C ASP A 251 8.50 39.78 -6.63
N ASP A 252 8.94 40.14 -5.43
CA ASP A 252 10.32 39.96 -4.99
C ASP A 252 10.70 38.47 -4.88
N THR A 253 9.78 37.64 -4.44
CA THR A 253 9.99 36.19 -4.33
C THR A 253 10.03 35.54 -5.73
N ALA A 254 9.15 35.95 -6.64
CA ALA A 254 9.16 35.51 -8.02
C ALA A 254 10.48 35.91 -8.71
N ALA A 255 10.93 37.16 -8.53
CA ALA A 255 12.20 37.65 -9.06
C ALA A 255 13.42 36.91 -8.49
N TYR A 256 13.36 36.47 -7.23
CA TYR A 256 14.42 35.64 -6.63
C TYR A 256 14.52 34.29 -7.32
N PHE A 257 13.40 33.56 -7.49
CA PHE A 257 13.40 32.28 -8.16
C PHE A 257 13.84 32.38 -9.62
N ASP A 258 13.36 33.38 -10.35
CA ASP A 258 13.75 33.64 -11.73
C ASP A 258 15.26 33.87 -11.89
N ARG A 259 15.88 34.64 -10.99
CA ARG A 259 17.32 34.85 -10.97
C ARG A 259 18.08 33.58 -10.63
N SER A 260 17.61 32.83 -9.66
CA SER A 260 18.23 31.58 -9.18
C SER A 260 18.20 30.51 -10.26
N ILE A 261 17.06 30.33 -10.98
CA ILE A 261 16.90 29.43 -12.11
C ILE A 261 17.89 29.77 -13.23
N ARG A 262 17.94 31.06 -13.64
CA ARG A 262 18.90 31.53 -14.67
C ARG A 262 20.36 31.30 -14.25
N SER A 263 20.68 31.51 -13.00
CA SER A 263 22.01 31.27 -12.45
C SER A 263 22.42 29.80 -12.52
N ALA A 264 21.52 28.91 -12.06
CA ALA A 264 21.76 27.46 -12.11
C ALA A 264 21.95 26.94 -13.55
N VAL A 265 21.11 27.40 -14.50
CA VAL A 265 21.26 27.03 -15.91
C VAL A 265 22.59 27.53 -16.49
N ARG A 266 23.02 28.77 -16.19
CA ARG A 266 24.33 29.29 -16.64
C ARG A 266 25.49 28.46 -16.09
N GLN A 267 25.40 27.99 -14.85
CA GLN A 267 26.41 27.14 -14.21
C GLN A 267 26.39 25.70 -14.74
N GLY A 268 25.39 25.34 -15.55
CA GLY A 268 25.22 23.96 -16.05
C GLY A 268 24.54 23.01 -15.09
N ASP A 269 24.07 23.50 -13.94
CA ASP A 269 23.36 22.69 -12.94
C ASP A 269 21.86 22.66 -13.27
N ILE A 270 21.51 21.82 -14.26
CA ILE A 270 20.13 21.68 -14.75
C ILE A 270 19.23 21.06 -13.71
N ASP A 271 19.75 20.12 -12.89
CA ASP A 271 18.97 19.48 -11.84
C ASP A 271 18.57 20.47 -10.74
N LYS A 272 19.46 21.38 -10.38
CA LYS A 272 19.16 22.47 -9.45
C LYS A 272 18.15 23.45 -10.04
N ALA A 273 18.29 23.79 -11.32
CA ALA A 273 17.36 24.69 -12.01
C ALA A 273 15.94 24.09 -12.06
N LEU A 274 15.80 22.79 -12.33
CA LEU A 274 14.52 22.07 -12.32
C LEU A 274 13.87 22.06 -10.92
N ARG A 275 14.66 21.80 -9.87
CA ARG A 275 14.14 21.84 -8.49
C ARG A 275 13.64 23.22 -8.11
N LEU A 276 14.39 24.27 -8.44
CA LEU A 276 13.99 25.65 -8.19
C LEU A 276 12.71 26.04 -8.95
N MET A 277 12.60 25.61 -10.21
CA MET A 277 11.39 25.82 -11.02
C MET A 277 10.15 25.15 -10.37
N ASN A 278 10.26 23.87 -10.01
CA ASN A 278 9.17 23.13 -9.37
C ASN A 278 8.77 23.73 -8.01
N GLU A 279 9.74 24.22 -7.24
CA GLU A 279 9.48 24.87 -5.96
C GLU A 279 8.77 26.22 -6.16
N ALA A 280 9.20 27.03 -7.13
CA ALA A 280 8.53 28.28 -7.46
C ALA A 280 7.10 28.06 -7.94
N GLU A 281 6.83 27.04 -8.77
CA GLU A 281 5.47 26.69 -9.20
C GLU A 281 4.59 26.28 -8.02
N ARG A 282 5.11 25.50 -7.07
CA ARG A 282 4.38 25.13 -5.84
C ARG A 282 4.02 26.35 -4.99
N LEU A 283 4.85 27.38 -5.02
CA LEU A 283 4.62 28.64 -4.29
C LEU A 283 3.76 29.65 -5.08
N GLY A 284 3.25 29.26 -6.27
CA GLY A 284 2.35 30.07 -7.07
C GLY A 284 3.01 30.94 -8.14
N SER A 285 4.27 30.67 -8.51
CA SER A 285 4.93 31.38 -9.62
C SER A 285 4.34 30.98 -10.96
N THR A 286 3.95 31.97 -11.75
CA THR A 286 3.48 31.79 -13.13
C THR A 286 4.59 31.94 -14.17
N THR A 287 5.77 32.43 -13.77
CA THR A 287 6.89 32.79 -14.69
C THR A 287 8.06 31.80 -14.64
N ALA A 288 8.18 30.98 -13.57
CA ALA A 288 9.33 30.12 -13.33
C ALA A 288 9.60 29.12 -14.48
N ARG A 289 8.54 28.47 -14.99
CA ARG A 289 8.64 27.53 -16.11
C ARG A 289 9.12 28.19 -17.40
N GLU A 290 8.58 29.35 -17.71
CA GLU A 290 8.99 30.11 -18.89
C GLU A 290 10.44 30.59 -18.78
N THR A 291 10.85 31.04 -17.59
CA THR A 291 12.22 31.44 -17.28
C THR A 291 13.19 30.27 -17.45
N PHE A 292 12.84 29.07 -16.99
CA PHE A 292 13.66 27.88 -17.18
C PHE A 292 13.82 27.53 -18.66
N ILE A 293 12.70 27.41 -19.38
CA ILE A 293 12.71 27.05 -20.81
C ILE A 293 13.51 28.04 -21.62
N ARG A 294 13.33 29.36 -21.39
CA ARG A 294 14.07 30.43 -22.08
C ARG A 294 15.56 30.38 -21.78
N SER A 295 15.93 30.08 -20.53
CA SER A 295 17.33 29.99 -20.10
C SER A 295 18.08 28.80 -20.71
N VAL A 296 17.38 27.65 -20.84
CA VAL A 296 17.95 26.46 -21.48
C VAL A 296 18.09 26.64 -22.98
N LYS A 297 17.09 27.23 -23.68
CA LYS A 297 17.16 27.51 -25.13
C LYS A 297 18.22 28.56 -25.51
N GLY A 298 18.53 29.50 -24.61
CA GLY A 298 19.53 30.55 -24.86
C GLY A 298 20.99 30.10 -24.69
N LYS A 299 21.23 28.83 -24.33
CA LYS A 299 22.56 28.24 -24.11
C LYS A 299 22.97 27.29 -25.28
N GLY A 300 22.12 27.12 -26.31
CA GLY A 300 22.36 26.33 -27.52
C GLY A 300 22.94 27.17 -28.66
#